data_56b420788db35a4d20a0e64a10315fb0
#
_entry.id   56b420788db35a4d20a0e64a10315fb0
#
_cell.length_a   1.000
_cell.length_b   1.000
_cell.length_c   1.000
_cell.angle_alpha   90.00
_cell.angle_beta   90.00
_cell.angle_gamma   90.00
#
_symmetry.space_group_name_H-M   'P 1'
#
loop_
_entity.id
_entity.type
_entity.pdbx_description
1 polymer ?
#
loop_
_entity_poly.entity_id
_entity_poly.type
_entity_poly.pdbx_seq_one_letter_code
_entity_poly.pdbx_strand_id
1 'polypeptide(L)' 'DTLQRPRPVIKVVLLMVLCSEIASHDCKVIPTPQVLFDDYSSCITYGYNYSHTLMASFDPEWTNSILAYTKFSCKPDKII' A
#
# COMPACT_ATOMS: atom_id res chain seq x y z
N ASP A 1 -16.95 -1.87 -25.49
CA ASP A 1 -17.33 -1.56 -25.65
C ASP A 1 -17.49 -0.76 -26.25
N THR A 2 -17.65 -1.05 -26.60
CA THR A 2 -17.94 -0.24 -27.30
C THR A 2 -18.44 0.66 -26.72
N LEU A 3 -18.70 0.34 -26.10
CA LEU A 3 -19.03 1.06 -25.55
C LEU A 3 -18.38 2.02 -25.19
N GLN A 4 -18.09 2.60 -25.50
CA GLN A 4 -17.42 3.68 -25.35
C GLN A 4 -18.03 4.68 -24.53
N ARG A 5 -18.72 4.27 -23.55
CA ARG A 5 -19.22 5.14 -22.61
C ARG A 5 -18.13 5.74 -21.82
N PRO A 6 -18.02 7.03 -21.59
CA PRO A 6 -16.96 7.58 -20.76
C PRO A 6 -17.08 7.01 -19.37
N ARG A 7 -15.97 6.51 -18.83
CA ARG A 7 -15.96 6.05 -17.50
C ARG A 7 -15.61 7.18 -16.61
N PRO A 8 -16.17 7.24 -15.39
CA PRO A 8 -15.68 8.21 -14.43
C PRO A 8 -14.22 7.95 -14.17
N VAL A 9 -13.46 9.00 -13.99
CA VAL A 9 -12.05 8.86 -13.64
C VAL A 9 -11.98 8.52 -12.18
N ILE A 10 -11.56 7.32 -11.87
CA ILE A 10 -11.41 6.87 -10.50
C ILE A 10 -9.94 6.70 -10.23
N LYS A 11 -9.43 7.48 -9.30
CA LYS A 11 -8.06 7.34 -8.88
C LYS A 11 -8.00 6.46 -7.65
N VAL A 12 -6.90 5.75 -7.49
CA VAL A 12 -6.73 4.80 -6.41
C VAL A 12 -5.59 5.28 -5.53
N VAL A 13 -5.80 5.23 -4.23
CA VAL A 13 -4.85 5.71 -3.25
C VAL A 13 -4.25 4.52 -2.52
N LEU A 14 -2.95 4.58 -2.29
CA LEU A 14 -2.25 3.54 -1.56
C LEU A 14 -2.10 3.95 -0.09
N LEU A 15 -2.52 3.07 0.80
CA LEU A 15 -2.29 3.24 2.23
C LEU A 15 -1.47 2.08 2.72
N MET A 16 -0.40 2.36 3.43
CA MET A 16 0.49 1.32 3.92
C MET A 16 0.78 1.53 5.39
N VAL A 17 0.81 0.43 6.15
CA VAL A 17 1.11 0.49 7.57
C VAL A 17 2.16 -0.54 7.91
N LEU A 18 2.94 -0.25 8.94
CA LEU A 18 3.92 -1.18 9.49
C LEU A 18 3.38 -1.66 10.82
N CYS A 19 3.34 -2.97 10.98
CA CYS A 19 2.74 -3.57 12.16
C CYS A 19 3.72 -4.50 12.85
N SER A 20 3.43 -4.83 14.10
CA SER A 20 4.21 -5.79 14.86
C SER A 20 3.28 -6.87 15.39
N GLU A 21 3.69 -8.12 15.21
CA GLU A 21 2.90 -9.22 15.76
C GLU A 21 3.01 -9.31 17.28
N ILE A 22 4.08 -8.76 17.83
CA ILE A 22 4.31 -8.85 19.27
C ILE A 22 3.57 -7.77 20.02
N ALA A 23 3.53 -6.57 19.47
CA ALA A 23 3.00 -5.42 20.19
C ALA A 23 1.52 -5.27 19.98
N SER A 24 0.75 -6.32 20.17
CA SER A 24 -0.71 -6.27 20.14
C SER A 24 -1.27 -5.66 18.88
N HIS A 25 -0.66 -6.01 17.75
CA HIS A 25 -1.13 -5.52 16.47
C HIS A 25 -1.02 -4.01 16.34
N ASP A 26 -0.04 -3.43 16.98
CA ASP A 26 0.19 -2.01 16.87
C ASP A 26 0.70 -1.71 15.47
N CYS A 27 -0.01 -0.85 14.75
CA CYS A 27 0.34 -0.50 13.39
C CYS A 27 0.52 0.99 13.26
N LYS A 28 1.52 1.38 12.48
CA LYS A 28 1.77 2.80 12.23
C LYS A 28 1.74 3.06 10.75
N VAL A 29 1.17 4.19 10.40
CA VAL A 29 1.07 4.57 9.00
C VAL A 29 2.47 4.88 8.47
N ILE A 30 2.79 4.31 7.31
CA ILE A 30 4.05 4.59 6.66
C ILE A 30 3.81 5.66 5.61
N PRO A 31 4.58 6.75 5.64
CA PRO A 31 4.44 7.74 4.59
C PRO A 31 4.80 7.12 3.24
N THR A 32 3.91 7.25 2.29
CA THR A 32 4.17 6.79 0.93
C THR A 32 4.12 7.98 0.01
N PRO A 33 4.71 7.84 -1.19
CA PRO A 33 4.59 8.92 -2.14
C PRO A 33 3.14 9.27 -2.39
N GLN A 34 2.85 10.55 -2.52
CA GLN A 34 1.49 10.99 -2.77
C GLN A 34 1.18 10.77 -4.23
N VAL A 35 0.91 9.54 -4.58
CA VAL A 35 0.66 9.16 -5.96
C VAL A 35 -0.75 8.64 -6.07
N LEU A 36 -1.48 9.16 -7.03
CA LEU A 36 -2.79 8.63 -7.37
C LEU A 36 -2.60 7.71 -8.55
N PHE A 37 -3.04 6.48 -8.41
CA PHE A 37 -2.88 5.48 -9.45
C PHE A 37 -4.09 5.50 -10.36
N ASP A 38 -3.85 5.23 -11.62
CA ASP A 38 -4.93 5.27 -12.60
C ASP A 38 -5.84 4.06 -12.49
N ASP A 39 -5.37 2.95 -11.95
CA ASP A 39 -6.22 1.80 -11.77
C ASP A 39 -5.77 1.01 -10.55
N TYR A 40 -6.63 0.07 -10.17
CA TYR A 40 -6.39 -0.73 -8.97
C TYR A 40 -5.17 -1.62 -9.14
N SER A 41 -5.03 -2.22 -10.31
CA SER A 41 -3.93 -3.13 -10.58
C SER A 41 -2.57 -2.47 -10.40
N SER A 42 -2.45 -1.24 -10.90
CA SER A 42 -1.19 -0.51 -10.75
C SER A 42 -0.88 -0.23 -9.29
N CYS A 43 -1.90 0.10 -8.51
CA CYS A 43 -1.71 0.37 -7.11
C CYS A 43 -1.26 -0.89 -6.37
N ILE A 44 -1.90 -2.02 -6.65
CA ILE A 44 -1.56 -3.27 -5.99
C ILE A 44 -0.14 -3.69 -6.32
N THR A 45 0.24 -3.60 -7.58
CA THR A 45 1.59 -3.95 -7.99
C THR A 45 2.62 -3.06 -7.31
N TYR A 46 2.34 -1.77 -7.27
CA TYR A 46 3.25 -0.85 -6.60
C TYR A 46 3.33 -1.17 -5.11
N GLY A 47 2.21 -1.48 -4.50
CA GLY A 47 2.18 -1.79 -3.07
C GLY A 47 3.03 -2.99 -2.73
N TYR A 48 2.94 -4.05 -3.51
CA TYR A 48 3.76 -5.23 -3.26
C TYR A 48 5.24 -4.95 -3.48
N ASN A 49 5.58 -4.22 -4.54
CA ASN A 49 6.98 -3.89 -4.79
C ASN A 49 7.54 -2.98 -3.71
N TYR A 50 6.78 -2.00 -3.30
CA TYR A 50 7.22 -1.07 -2.28
C TYR A 50 7.36 -1.79 -0.93
N SER A 51 6.42 -2.66 -0.60
CA SER A 51 6.50 -3.46 0.62
C SER A 51 7.75 -4.32 0.64
N HIS A 52 8.03 -4.97 -0.48
CA HIS A 52 9.21 -5.82 -0.56
C HIS A 52 10.49 -5.00 -0.35
N THR A 53 10.59 -3.89 -1.04
CA THR A 53 11.77 -3.04 -0.93
C THR A 53 11.92 -2.49 0.48
N LEU A 54 10.82 -2.08 1.06
CA LEU A 54 10.85 -1.51 2.40
C LEU A 54 11.27 -2.55 3.43
N MET A 55 10.65 -3.74 3.38
CA MET A 55 10.99 -4.79 4.33
C MET A 55 12.43 -5.24 4.17
N ALA A 56 12.93 -5.28 2.94
CA ALA A 56 14.30 -5.69 2.69
C ALA A 56 15.31 -4.65 3.17
N SER A 57 14.87 -3.41 3.36
CA SER A 57 15.77 -2.36 3.82
C SER A 57 15.91 -2.33 5.34
N PHE A 58 15.04 -3.02 6.06
CA PHE A 58 15.12 -3.05 7.51
C PHE A 58 16.20 -4.02 7.97
N ASP A 59 16.78 -3.72 9.13
CA ASP A 59 17.71 -4.63 9.74
C ASP A 59 17.00 -5.93 10.11
N PRO A 60 17.48 -7.08 9.63
CA PRO A 60 16.80 -8.33 9.92
C PRO A 60 16.66 -8.63 11.42
N GLU A 61 17.63 -8.24 12.22
CA GLU A 61 17.52 -8.45 13.65
C GLU A 61 16.36 -7.68 14.24
N TRP A 62 16.22 -6.43 13.81
CA TRP A 62 15.11 -5.63 14.29
C TRP A 62 13.77 -6.21 13.82
N THR A 63 13.71 -6.60 12.55
CA THR A 63 12.48 -7.16 12.02
C THR A 63 12.10 -8.43 12.78
N ASN A 64 13.08 -9.27 13.06
CA ASN A 64 12.82 -10.52 13.77
C ASN A 64 12.43 -10.27 15.21
N SER A 65 13.00 -9.24 15.84
CA SER A 65 12.75 -9.02 17.26
C SER A 65 11.33 -8.59 17.55
N ILE A 66 10.72 -7.86 16.64
CA ILE A 66 9.35 -7.40 16.85
C ILE A 66 8.36 -8.07 15.90
N LEU A 67 8.84 -8.97 15.05
CA LEU A 67 8.01 -9.64 14.05
C LEU A 67 7.27 -8.62 13.21
N ALA A 68 8.05 -7.72 12.62
CA ALA A 68 7.50 -6.62 11.85
C ALA A 68 6.97 -7.11 10.51
N TYR A 69 5.90 -6.50 10.07
CA TYR A 69 5.36 -6.79 8.74
C TYR A 69 4.64 -5.57 8.24
N THR A 70 4.44 -5.51 6.93
CA THR A 70 3.72 -4.40 6.34
C THR A 70 2.40 -4.89 5.79
N LYS A 71 1.41 -4.02 5.83
CA LYS A 71 0.12 -4.24 5.18
C LYS A 71 -0.19 -3.02 4.36
N PHE A 72 -0.89 -3.22 3.28
CA PHE A 72 -1.32 -2.07 2.49
C PHE A 72 -2.68 -2.34 1.89
N SER A 73 -3.34 -1.28 1.51
CA SER A 73 -4.59 -1.39 0.80
C SER A 73 -4.65 -0.31 -0.26
N CYS A 74 -5.37 -0.61 -1.30
CA CYS A 74 -5.59 0.33 -2.40
C CYS A 74 -7.06 0.65 -2.42
N LYS A 75 -7.39 1.91 -2.20
CA LYS A 75 -8.78 2.32 -2.11
C LYS A 75 -9.08 3.38 -3.14
N PRO A 76 -10.26 3.34 -3.72
CA PRO A 76 -10.62 4.39 -4.68
C PRO A 76 -10.72 5.71 -3.95
N ASP A 77 -10.14 6.72 -4.58
CA ASP A 77 -10.31 8.06 -4.10
C ASP A 77 -11.64 8.58 -4.59
N LYS A 78 -11.94 9.80 -4.19
CA LYS A 78 -13.19 10.36 -4.58
C LYS A 78 -13.27 10.52 -6.08
N ILE A 79 -14.40 10.24 -6.65
CA ILE A 79 -14.62 10.41 -8.06
C ILE A 79 -14.92 11.86 -8.35
N ILE A 80 -14.32 12.34 -9.39
CA ILE A 80 -14.51 13.72 -9.79
C ILE A 80 -15.59 13.85 -10.83
#